data_61aced3af3dc90489deddb26512e7707
#
_entry.id   61aced3af3dc90489deddb26512e7707
#
_cell.length_a   1.000
_cell.length_b   1.000
_cell.length_c   1.000
_cell.angle_alpha   90.00
_cell.angle_beta   90.00
_cell.angle_gamma   90.00
#
_symmetry.space_group_name_H-M   'P 1'
#
loop_
_entity.id
_entity.type
_entity.pdbx_description
1 polymer ?
#
loop_
_entity_poly.entity_id
_entity_poly.type
_entity_poly.pdbx_seq_one_letter_code
_entity_poly.pdbx_strand_id
1 'polypeptide(L)'
;MKNGKAWALLLMVGLGIAAAALIASPAGAWLLHPATPVAREVRTLFYKAVAVTAFFFILAEGLLLIAVLRFRAKPGVPAATWHENFKLEIVWTAIPAIAMVILSGPAFTTMKYMETTPKSELQIEVVGHQWFWEYRYPKYGVIYANEPLVVPFGKIISANVTSIDVVHSWFVPDFGIKMDANPGRINHVWFQVDHPGTYKGQCAELCGVLHGQMFITVNVVTPEEFERWIEQKKKGA
;
A
#
# COMPACT_ATOMS: atom_id res chain seq x y z
N MET A 1 42.38 16.37 -9.42
CA MET A 1 41.04 16.22 -10.04
C MET A 1 40.58 14.74 -10.33
N LYS A 2 41.48 13.75 -10.29
CA LYS A 2 41.07 12.32 -10.50
C LYS A 2 40.23 11.72 -9.36
N ASN A 3 40.43 12.19 -8.14
CA ASN A 3 39.75 11.60 -6.94
C ASN A 3 38.28 12.02 -6.73
N GLY A 4 37.88 13.24 -7.16
CA GLY A 4 36.52 13.71 -6.94
C GLY A 4 35.41 12.89 -7.65
N LYS A 5 35.79 12.20 -8.76
CA LYS A 5 34.88 11.39 -9.55
C LYS A 5 34.62 10.02 -8.91
N ALA A 6 35.64 9.43 -8.30
CA ALA A 6 35.51 8.20 -7.54
C ALA A 6 34.62 8.41 -6.27
N TRP A 7 34.80 9.58 -5.63
CA TRP A 7 34.00 9.94 -4.45
C TRP A 7 32.52 10.15 -4.79
N ALA A 8 32.18 10.76 -5.94
CA ALA A 8 30.77 10.91 -6.35
C ALA A 8 30.10 9.56 -6.62
N LEU A 9 30.79 8.64 -7.27
CA LEU A 9 30.29 7.27 -7.50
C LEU A 9 30.09 6.52 -6.18
N LEU A 10 31.07 6.59 -5.28
CA LEU A 10 30.98 5.94 -3.97
C LEU A 10 29.85 6.53 -3.12
N LEU A 11 29.60 7.84 -3.18
CA LEU A 11 28.49 8.50 -2.51
C LEU A 11 27.14 8.04 -3.05
N MET A 12 26.97 7.95 -4.37
CA MET A 12 25.70 7.50 -4.98
C MET A 12 25.41 6.04 -4.68
N VAL A 13 26.42 5.18 -4.79
CA VAL A 13 26.30 3.75 -4.41
C VAL A 13 26.03 3.64 -2.91
N GLY A 14 26.70 4.42 -2.08
CA GLY A 14 26.49 4.46 -0.63
C GLY A 14 25.07 4.92 -0.24
N LEU A 15 24.54 5.94 -0.90
CA LEU A 15 23.15 6.41 -0.71
C LEU A 15 22.13 5.35 -1.16
N GLY A 16 22.37 4.68 -2.28
CA GLY A 16 21.52 3.58 -2.75
C GLY A 16 21.48 2.41 -1.76
N ILE A 17 22.65 2.01 -1.26
CA ILE A 17 22.77 0.96 -0.24
C ILE A 17 22.10 1.38 1.07
N ALA A 18 22.32 2.64 1.51
CA ALA A 18 21.71 3.17 2.74
C ALA A 18 20.19 3.25 2.62
N ALA A 19 19.65 3.67 1.49
CA ALA A 19 18.21 3.68 1.23
C ALA A 19 17.63 2.26 1.23
N ALA A 20 18.28 1.31 0.57
CA ALA A 20 17.86 -0.09 0.57
C ALA A 20 17.93 -0.71 1.98
N ALA A 21 19.00 -0.41 2.73
CA ALA A 21 19.15 -0.85 4.12
C ALA A 21 18.11 -0.22 5.05
N LEU A 22 17.75 1.05 4.86
CA LEU A 22 16.71 1.74 5.61
C LEU A 22 15.33 1.11 5.36
N ILE A 23 15.01 0.81 4.11
CA ILE A 23 13.76 0.15 3.72
C ILE A 23 13.69 -1.27 4.30
N ALA A 24 14.81 -1.98 4.33
CA ALA A 24 14.91 -3.34 4.86
C ALA A 24 15.05 -3.41 6.39
N SER A 25 15.29 -2.28 7.06
CA SER A 25 15.50 -2.21 8.50
C SER A 25 14.17 -2.21 9.30
N PRO A 26 14.21 -2.48 10.62
CA PRO A 26 13.05 -2.29 11.50
C PRO A 26 12.51 -0.85 11.47
N ALA A 27 13.35 0.15 11.17
CA ALA A 27 12.89 1.53 10.97
C ALA A 27 12.08 1.72 9.67
N GLY A 28 12.36 0.95 8.62
CA GLY A 28 11.54 0.87 7.40
C GLY A 28 10.28 0.00 7.57
N ALA A 29 10.26 -0.85 8.58
CA ALA A 29 9.12 -1.72 8.89
C ALA A 29 7.88 -0.94 9.38
N TRP A 30 8.00 0.31 9.81
CA TRP A 30 6.86 1.17 10.14
C TRP A 30 5.94 1.46 8.93
N LEU A 31 6.46 1.30 7.73
CA LEU A 31 5.68 1.48 6.50
C LEU A 31 4.65 0.36 6.27
N LEU A 32 4.90 -0.85 6.78
CA LEU A 32 4.05 -2.01 6.49
C LEU A 32 4.10 -3.02 7.65
N HIS A 33 3.25 -2.81 8.67
CA HIS A 33 3.02 -3.79 9.74
C HIS A 33 1.80 -4.66 9.37
N PRO A 34 1.99 -5.78 8.65
CA PRO A 34 0.87 -6.56 8.17
C PRO A 34 0.19 -7.29 9.32
N ALA A 35 -1.03 -6.89 9.63
CA ALA A 35 -1.88 -7.52 10.63
C ALA A 35 -2.86 -8.54 10.03
N THR A 36 -2.86 -8.71 8.69
CA THR A 36 -3.74 -9.62 7.96
C THR A 36 -3.00 -10.44 6.92
N PRO A 37 -3.55 -11.59 6.47
CA PRO A 37 -2.99 -12.33 5.33
C PRO A 37 -2.86 -11.48 4.06
N VAL A 38 -3.86 -10.65 3.76
CA VAL A 38 -3.85 -9.74 2.61
C VAL A 38 -2.67 -8.76 2.70
N ALA A 39 -2.47 -8.12 3.86
CA ALA A 39 -1.37 -7.19 4.07
C ALA A 39 0.01 -7.86 3.90
N ARG A 40 0.16 -9.14 4.26
CA ARG A 40 1.40 -9.89 4.05
C ARG A 40 1.70 -10.12 2.57
N GLU A 41 0.69 -10.47 1.78
CA GLU A 41 0.83 -10.63 0.32
C GLU A 41 1.19 -9.30 -0.35
N VAL A 42 0.48 -8.22 -0.02
CA VAL A 42 0.75 -6.86 -0.51
C VAL A 42 2.18 -6.43 -0.15
N ARG A 43 2.61 -6.65 1.08
CA ARG A 43 3.99 -6.35 1.51
C ARG A 43 5.02 -7.13 0.70
N THR A 44 4.80 -8.42 0.50
CA THR A 44 5.71 -9.27 -0.28
C THR A 44 5.83 -8.78 -1.72
N LEU A 45 4.71 -8.43 -2.35
CA LEU A 45 4.68 -7.88 -3.69
C LEU A 45 5.38 -6.51 -3.76
N PHE A 46 5.15 -5.65 -2.77
CA PHE A 46 5.80 -4.35 -2.66
C PHE A 46 7.34 -4.47 -2.62
N TYR A 47 7.88 -5.36 -1.78
CA TYR A 47 9.34 -5.54 -1.71
C TYR A 47 9.93 -6.11 -3.01
N LYS A 48 9.23 -7.01 -3.69
CA LYS A 48 9.65 -7.49 -5.03
C LYS A 48 9.68 -6.34 -6.03
N ALA A 49 8.65 -5.50 -6.05
CA ALA A 49 8.59 -4.34 -6.94
C ALA A 49 9.70 -3.34 -6.63
N VAL A 50 9.94 -3.03 -5.35
CA VAL A 50 11.03 -2.14 -4.91
C VAL A 50 12.40 -2.68 -5.32
N ALA A 51 12.65 -3.99 -5.17
CA ALA A 51 13.92 -4.59 -5.56
C ALA A 51 14.18 -4.46 -7.06
N VAL A 52 13.19 -4.75 -7.90
CA VAL A 52 13.27 -4.60 -9.37
C VAL A 52 13.46 -3.13 -9.76
N THR A 53 12.69 -2.21 -9.16
CA THR A 53 12.81 -0.78 -9.43
C THR A 53 14.17 -0.23 -9.02
N ALA A 54 14.67 -0.61 -7.84
CA ALA A 54 15.99 -0.22 -7.36
C ALA A 54 17.12 -0.70 -8.29
N PHE A 55 17.00 -1.93 -8.80
CA PHE A 55 17.96 -2.44 -9.79
C PHE A 55 18.01 -1.57 -11.05
N PHE A 56 16.87 -1.25 -11.65
CA PHE A 56 16.82 -0.41 -12.85
C PHE A 56 17.26 1.03 -12.57
N PHE A 57 16.91 1.56 -11.42
CA PHE A 57 17.35 2.90 -10.99
C PHE A 57 18.87 2.97 -10.88
N ILE A 58 19.49 2.03 -10.15
CA ILE A 58 20.96 1.99 -9.99
C ILE A 58 21.67 1.79 -11.36
N LEU A 59 21.09 0.93 -12.21
CA LEU A 59 21.61 0.70 -13.57
C LEU A 59 21.56 1.99 -14.40
N ALA A 60 20.43 2.68 -14.44
CA ALA A 60 20.24 3.90 -15.22
C ALA A 60 21.14 5.03 -14.73
N GLU A 61 21.15 5.31 -13.42
CA GLU A 61 22.01 6.33 -12.81
C GLU A 61 23.48 6.00 -12.96
N GLY A 62 23.86 4.73 -12.83
CA GLY A 62 25.24 4.27 -13.06
C GLY A 62 25.68 4.47 -14.50
N LEU A 63 24.85 4.13 -15.48
CA LEU A 63 25.13 4.35 -16.90
C LEU A 63 25.23 5.84 -17.23
N LEU A 64 24.32 6.67 -16.69
CA LEU A 64 24.35 8.12 -16.85
C LEU A 64 25.65 8.71 -16.28
N LEU A 65 26.02 8.30 -15.08
CA LEU A 65 27.27 8.75 -14.45
C LEU A 65 28.51 8.36 -15.27
N ILE A 66 28.56 7.12 -15.78
CA ILE A 66 29.63 6.66 -16.68
C ILE A 66 29.66 7.53 -17.94
N ALA A 67 28.51 7.82 -18.55
CA ALA A 67 28.42 8.65 -19.74
C ALA A 67 29.00 10.06 -19.49
N VAL A 68 28.56 10.73 -18.43
CA VAL A 68 29.03 12.06 -18.06
C VAL A 68 30.53 12.10 -17.71
N LEU A 69 31.05 11.09 -17.02
CA LEU A 69 32.43 11.07 -16.58
C LEU A 69 33.40 10.67 -17.68
N ARG A 70 33.06 9.71 -18.51
CA ARG A 70 33.95 9.12 -19.51
C ARG A 70 33.87 9.77 -20.87
N PHE A 71 32.67 10.23 -21.31
CA PHE A 71 32.44 10.73 -22.65
C PHE A 71 32.25 12.24 -22.72
N ARG A 72 32.67 12.99 -21.69
CA ARG A 72 32.68 14.46 -21.72
C ARG A 72 33.56 15.02 -22.83
N ALA A 73 33.15 16.14 -23.40
CA ALA A 73 33.91 16.85 -24.43
C ALA A 73 35.35 17.13 -23.97
N LYS A 74 36.29 16.95 -24.91
CA LYS A 74 37.71 17.25 -24.71
C LYS A 74 38.15 18.23 -25.82
N PRO A 75 38.99 19.25 -25.50
CA PRO A 75 39.53 20.12 -26.53
C PRO A 75 40.25 19.34 -27.65
N GLY A 76 39.97 19.67 -28.90
CA GLY A 76 40.65 19.06 -30.07
C GLY A 76 40.17 17.62 -30.43
N VAL A 77 39.20 17.04 -29.67
CA VAL A 77 38.64 15.72 -30.00
C VAL A 77 37.26 15.90 -30.62
N PRO A 78 37.04 15.50 -31.88
CA PRO A 78 35.76 15.60 -32.53
C PRO A 78 34.77 14.67 -31.83
N ALA A 79 33.48 15.10 -31.76
CA ALA A 79 32.40 14.28 -31.24
C ALA A 79 32.09 13.09 -32.20
N ALA A 80 31.60 11.99 -31.65
CA ALA A 80 31.09 10.88 -32.46
C ALA A 80 29.86 11.33 -33.26
N THR A 81 29.78 10.88 -34.52
CA THR A 81 28.70 11.24 -35.44
C THR A 81 27.56 10.23 -35.47
N TRP A 82 27.79 9.03 -34.95
CA TRP A 82 26.74 8.01 -34.81
C TRP A 82 25.81 8.35 -33.62
N HIS A 83 24.51 8.18 -33.79
CA HIS A 83 23.51 8.52 -32.78
C HIS A 83 22.38 7.48 -32.67
N GLU A 84 22.51 6.38 -33.42
CA GLU A 84 21.54 5.30 -33.44
C GLU A 84 22.19 3.94 -33.22
N ASN A 85 21.52 3.07 -32.48
CA ASN A 85 21.86 1.65 -32.37
C ASN A 85 20.61 0.83 -32.08
N PHE A 86 19.94 0.40 -33.16
CA PHE A 86 18.66 -0.32 -33.10
C PHE A 86 18.71 -1.59 -32.22
N LYS A 87 19.83 -2.32 -32.20
CA LYS A 87 19.98 -3.50 -31.35
C LYS A 87 19.99 -3.12 -29.86
N LEU A 88 20.68 -2.06 -29.51
CA LEU A 88 20.73 -1.55 -28.14
C LEU A 88 19.36 -1.02 -27.72
N GLU A 89 18.65 -0.35 -28.59
CA GLU A 89 17.28 0.17 -28.37
C GLU A 89 16.30 -0.96 -28.06
N ILE A 90 16.34 -2.05 -28.84
CA ILE A 90 15.53 -3.24 -28.55
C ILE A 90 15.87 -3.80 -27.16
N VAL A 91 17.15 -3.92 -26.83
CA VAL A 91 17.58 -4.51 -25.55
C VAL A 91 17.09 -3.69 -24.35
N TRP A 92 17.28 -2.36 -24.38
CA TRP A 92 16.86 -1.53 -23.24
C TRP A 92 15.33 -1.34 -23.14
N THR A 93 14.59 -1.60 -24.22
CA THR A 93 13.11 -1.62 -24.21
C THR A 93 12.61 -2.99 -23.74
N ALA A 94 13.16 -4.07 -24.29
CA ALA A 94 12.68 -5.43 -24.02
C ALA A 94 12.92 -5.87 -22.56
N ILE A 95 14.09 -5.55 -21.98
CA ILE A 95 14.43 -5.99 -20.62
C ILE A 95 13.46 -5.42 -19.56
N PRO A 96 13.19 -4.09 -19.49
CA PRO A 96 12.18 -3.56 -18.56
C PRO A 96 10.78 -4.08 -18.85
N ALA A 97 10.39 -4.22 -20.13
CA ALA A 97 9.09 -4.76 -20.50
C ALA A 97 8.89 -6.20 -20.00
N ILE A 98 9.88 -7.07 -20.14
CA ILE A 98 9.84 -8.43 -19.61
C ILE A 98 9.77 -8.42 -18.09
N ALA A 99 10.53 -7.55 -17.41
CA ALA A 99 10.47 -7.42 -15.96
C ALA A 99 9.05 -6.99 -15.49
N MET A 100 8.39 -6.08 -16.19
CA MET A 100 7.01 -5.69 -15.90
C MET A 100 6.03 -6.84 -16.08
N VAL A 101 6.16 -7.64 -17.14
CA VAL A 101 5.32 -8.83 -17.36
C VAL A 101 5.51 -9.85 -16.23
N ILE A 102 6.76 -10.09 -15.80
CA ILE A 102 7.06 -11.01 -14.69
C ILE A 102 6.43 -10.53 -13.37
N LEU A 103 6.43 -9.22 -13.10
CA LEU A 103 5.81 -8.65 -11.91
C LEU A 103 4.28 -8.66 -11.97
N SER A 104 3.70 -8.55 -13.16
CA SER A 104 2.24 -8.51 -13.35
C SER A 104 1.55 -9.80 -12.94
N GLY A 105 2.18 -10.95 -13.12
CA GLY A 105 1.60 -12.25 -12.73
C GLY A 105 1.26 -12.33 -11.23
N PRO A 106 2.24 -12.20 -10.33
CA PRO A 106 1.99 -12.14 -8.89
C PRO A 106 1.03 -11.01 -8.48
N ALA A 107 1.13 -9.83 -9.11
CA ALA A 107 0.22 -8.72 -8.84
C ALA A 107 -1.24 -9.08 -9.14
N PHE A 108 -1.48 -9.71 -10.29
CA PHE A 108 -2.80 -10.17 -10.68
C PHE A 108 -3.36 -11.25 -9.73
N THR A 109 -2.54 -12.21 -9.32
CA THR A 109 -2.99 -13.23 -8.36
C THR A 109 -3.30 -12.65 -7.00
N THR A 110 -2.51 -11.70 -6.49
CA THR A 110 -2.78 -10.99 -5.24
C THR A 110 -4.07 -10.17 -5.35
N MET A 111 -4.28 -9.46 -6.47
CA MET A 111 -5.52 -8.71 -6.72
C MET A 111 -6.74 -9.63 -6.69
N LYS A 112 -6.70 -10.78 -7.38
CA LYS A 112 -7.79 -11.78 -7.36
C LYS A 112 -8.04 -12.34 -5.97
N TYR A 113 -7.01 -12.59 -5.19
CA TYR A 113 -7.13 -13.01 -3.81
C TYR A 113 -7.85 -11.96 -2.94
N MET A 114 -7.53 -10.67 -3.11
CA MET A 114 -8.18 -9.56 -2.40
C MET A 114 -9.65 -9.39 -2.79
N GLU A 115 -9.99 -9.56 -4.07
CA GLU A 115 -11.36 -9.44 -4.59
C GLU A 115 -12.26 -10.62 -4.22
N THR A 116 -11.68 -11.80 -3.98
CA THR A 116 -12.45 -13.01 -3.68
C THR A 116 -12.72 -13.10 -2.18
N THR A 117 -13.91 -12.70 -1.76
CA THR A 117 -14.33 -12.79 -0.36
C THR A 117 -14.54 -14.25 0.04
N PRO A 118 -13.80 -14.79 1.01
CA PRO A 118 -14.09 -16.10 1.58
C PRO A 118 -15.44 -16.09 2.30
N LYS A 119 -15.93 -17.26 2.71
CA LYS A 119 -17.17 -17.33 3.51
C LYS A 119 -16.98 -16.54 4.80
N SER A 120 -17.63 -15.38 4.89
CA SER A 120 -17.50 -14.47 6.03
C SER A 120 -18.28 -15.00 7.24
N GLU A 121 -17.71 -14.79 8.42
CA GLU A 121 -18.32 -15.12 9.70
C GLU A 121 -19.04 -13.91 10.31
N LEU A 122 -18.62 -12.72 9.95
CA LEU A 122 -19.24 -11.46 10.34
C LEU A 122 -19.33 -10.51 9.13
N GLN A 123 -20.52 -9.97 8.90
CA GLN A 123 -20.75 -8.92 7.92
C GLN A 123 -20.98 -7.60 8.62
N ILE A 124 -20.32 -6.55 8.15
CA ILE A 124 -20.47 -5.17 8.61
C ILE A 124 -20.74 -4.24 7.43
N GLU A 125 -21.33 -3.10 7.72
CA GLU A 125 -21.41 -1.98 6.77
C GLU A 125 -20.60 -0.81 7.30
N VAL A 126 -19.84 -0.19 6.42
CA VAL A 126 -19.01 0.99 6.68
C VAL A 126 -19.56 2.13 5.83
N VAL A 127 -20.12 3.14 6.47
CA VAL A 127 -20.76 4.26 5.79
C VAL A 127 -19.97 5.54 6.06
N GLY A 128 -19.48 6.16 4.99
CA GLY A 128 -18.78 7.47 5.06
C GLY A 128 -19.77 8.63 5.12
N HIS A 129 -19.47 9.57 6.00
CA HIS A 129 -20.15 10.85 6.15
C HIS A 129 -19.11 11.95 6.24
N GLN A 130 -19.44 13.20 5.91
CA GLN A 130 -18.58 14.35 6.16
C GLN A 130 -18.70 14.76 7.65
N TRP A 131 -17.74 14.48 8.55
CA TRP A 131 -16.42 13.86 8.38
C TRP A 131 -16.23 12.82 9.48
N PHE A 132 -17.02 11.75 9.42
CA PHE A 132 -16.98 10.65 10.37
C PHE A 132 -17.38 9.33 9.69
N TRP A 133 -17.18 8.23 10.39
CA TRP A 133 -17.59 6.91 9.96
C TRP A 133 -18.73 6.38 10.80
N GLU A 134 -19.73 5.79 10.13
CA GLU A 134 -20.81 5.02 10.74
C GLU A 134 -20.59 3.55 10.48
N TYR A 135 -20.81 2.72 11.50
CA TYR A 135 -20.66 1.28 11.42
C TYR A 135 -21.97 0.61 11.77
N ARG A 136 -22.37 -0.36 10.93
CA ARG A 136 -23.59 -1.14 11.10
C ARG A 136 -23.24 -2.61 11.15
N TYR A 137 -23.91 -3.33 12.06
CA TYR A 137 -23.82 -4.79 12.20
C TYR A 137 -25.21 -5.40 11.94
N PRO A 138 -25.56 -5.72 10.68
CA PRO A 138 -26.93 -6.11 10.29
C PRO A 138 -27.43 -7.33 11.07
N LYS A 139 -26.55 -8.32 11.31
CA LYS A 139 -26.89 -9.53 12.08
C LYS A 139 -27.35 -9.22 13.50
N TYR A 140 -26.88 -8.13 14.11
CA TYR A 140 -27.13 -7.79 15.51
C TYR A 140 -28.11 -6.63 15.68
N GLY A 141 -28.41 -5.90 14.60
CA GLY A 141 -29.23 -4.69 14.65
C GLY A 141 -28.55 -3.50 15.32
N VAL A 142 -27.20 -3.51 15.41
CA VAL A 142 -26.42 -2.47 16.06
C VAL A 142 -25.93 -1.47 15.02
N ILE A 143 -26.16 -0.16 15.27
CA ILE A 143 -25.70 0.96 14.43
C ILE A 143 -25.12 2.02 15.36
N TYR A 144 -23.95 2.53 15.03
CA TYR A 144 -23.32 3.65 15.76
C TYR A 144 -22.34 4.42 14.87
N ALA A 145 -22.01 5.63 15.27
CA ALA A 145 -21.17 6.53 14.50
C ALA A 145 -20.13 7.21 15.40
N ASN A 146 -19.03 7.65 14.78
CA ASN A 146 -17.97 8.44 15.42
C ASN A 146 -17.31 7.75 16.63
N GLU A 147 -17.32 6.43 16.62
CA GLU A 147 -16.65 5.57 17.61
C GLU A 147 -15.78 4.53 16.87
N PRO A 148 -14.83 3.85 17.57
CA PRO A 148 -14.02 2.80 16.97
C PRO A 148 -14.86 1.63 16.43
N LEU A 149 -14.52 1.13 15.25
CA LEU A 149 -15.02 -0.17 14.78
C LEU A 149 -14.52 -1.28 15.71
N VAL A 150 -15.40 -2.18 16.13
CA VAL A 150 -15.03 -3.32 17.00
C VAL A 150 -15.26 -4.62 16.26
N VAL A 151 -14.23 -5.46 16.13
CA VAL A 151 -14.31 -6.74 15.43
C VAL A 151 -13.57 -7.85 16.20
N PRO A 152 -14.02 -9.11 16.09
CA PRO A 152 -13.31 -10.23 16.72
C PRO A 152 -12.06 -10.62 15.91
N PHE A 153 -10.94 -10.90 16.56
CA PHE A 153 -9.74 -11.41 15.90
C PHE A 153 -9.94 -12.84 15.38
N GLY A 154 -9.17 -13.21 14.36
CA GLY A 154 -9.17 -14.55 13.77
C GLY A 154 -10.41 -14.87 12.92
N LYS A 155 -11.43 -14.01 12.90
CA LYS A 155 -12.65 -14.18 12.11
C LYS A 155 -12.55 -13.48 10.75
N ILE A 156 -13.17 -14.08 9.73
CA ILE A 156 -13.27 -13.46 8.41
C ILE A 156 -14.41 -12.45 8.43
N ILE A 157 -14.05 -11.18 8.27
CA ILE A 157 -14.98 -10.05 8.26
C ILE A 157 -15.20 -9.63 6.81
N SER A 158 -16.46 -9.52 6.41
CA SER A 158 -16.87 -8.90 5.14
C SER A 158 -17.41 -7.50 5.43
N ALA A 159 -16.86 -6.49 4.77
CA ALA A 159 -17.30 -5.12 4.91
C ALA A 159 -17.90 -4.59 3.60
N ASN A 160 -19.14 -4.09 3.69
CA ASN A 160 -19.80 -3.32 2.65
C ASN A 160 -19.49 -1.85 2.87
N VAL A 161 -18.78 -1.20 1.94
CA VAL A 161 -18.30 0.17 2.07
C VAL A 161 -19.06 1.07 1.11
N THR A 162 -19.70 2.11 1.64
CA THR A 162 -20.47 3.10 0.88
C THR A 162 -20.40 4.49 1.54
N SER A 163 -21.01 5.47 0.91
CA SER A 163 -21.15 6.84 1.45
C SER A 163 -22.56 7.37 1.22
N ILE A 164 -22.99 8.33 2.01
CA ILE A 164 -24.28 9.04 1.85
C ILE A 164 -24.15 10.41 1.19
N ASP A 165 -22.93 10.98 1.12
CA ASP A 165 -22.71 12.37 0.70
C ASP A 165 -21.68 12.47 -0.44
N VAL A 166 -20.38 12.46 -0.16
CA VAL A 166 -19.30 12.54 -1.14
C VAL A 166 -18.49 11.25 -1.15
N VAL A 167 -17.53 11.14 -2.05
CA VAL A 167 -16.60 9.99 -2.05
C VAL A 167 -15.65 10.12 -0.86
N HIS A 168 -15.50 9.03 -0.11
CA HIS A 168 -14.49 8.81 0.92
C HIS A 168 -13.69 7.56 0.57
N SER A 169 -12.65 7.23 1.33
CA SER A 169 -11.97 5.94 1.19
C SER A 169 -11.60 5.40 2.57
N TRP A 170 -12.10 4.22 2.89
CA TRP A 170 -11.79 3.53 4.14
C TRP A 170 -10.44 2.84 4.02
N PHE A 171 -9.44 3.39 4.69
CA PHE A 171 -8.04 2.96 4.59
C PHE A 171 -7.46 2.60 5.94
N VAL A 172 -7.10 1.33 6.13
CA VAL A 172 -6.39 0.81 7.29
C VAL A 172 -5.09 0.16 6.80
N PRO A 173 -3.96 0.84 6.90
CA PRO A 173 -2.68 0.39 6.34
C PRO A 173 -2.26 -1.01 6.82
N ASP A 174 -2.37 -1.29 8.11
CA ASP A 174 -1.97 -2.57 8.72
C ASP A 174 -2.83 -3.75 8.22
N PHE A 175 -4.03 -3.48 7.69
CA PHE A 175 -4.89 -4.50 7.08
C PHE A 175 -4.57 -4.71 5.60
N GLY A 176 -3.80 -3.81 4.98
CA GLY A 176 -3.54 -3.81 3.55
C GLY A 176 -4.76 -3.45 2.71
N ILE A 177 -5.72 -2.73 3.29
CA ILE A 177 -7.01 -2.42 2.68
C ILE A 177 -7.15 -0.92 2.48
N LYS A 178 -7.47 -0.54 1.25
CA LYS A 178 -8.01 0.76 0.86
C LYS A 178 -9.23 0.50 -0.01
N MET A 179 -10.42 0.94 0.43
CA MET A 179 -11.66 0.76 -0.30
C MET A 179 -12.46 2.07 -0.35
N ASP A 180 -12.78 2.51 -1.56
CA ASP A 180 -13.54 3.73 -1.75
C ASP A 180 -14.99 3.55 -1.31
N ALA A 181 -15.51 4.55 -0.60
CA ALA A 181 -16.89 4.69 -0.18
C ALA A 181 -17.60 5.67 -1.14
N ASN A 182 -18.29 5.11 -2.15
CA ASN A 182 -18.93 5.89 -3.20
C ASN A 182 -20.43 6.07 -2.90
N PRO A 183 -20.99 7.27 -3.03
CA PRO A 183 -22.44 7.47 -2.95
C PRO A 183 -23.19 6.64 -4.00
N GLY A 184 -24.23 5.94 -3.57
CA GLY A 184 -25.06 5.13 -4.46
C GLY A 184 -24.44 3.81 -4.94
N ARG A 185 -23.23 3.46 -4.48
CA ARG A 185 -22.55 2.20 -4.80
C ARG A 185 -22.06 1.52 -3.53
N ILE A 186 -22.20 0.21 -3.47
CA ILE A 186 -21.64 -0.62 -2.40
C ILE A 186 -20.41 -1.34 -2.94
N ASN A 187 -19.25 -1.04 -2.35
CA ASN A 187 -18.01 -1.76 -2.60
C ASN A 187 -17.82 -2.82 -1.52
N HIS A 188 -17.17 -3.92 -1.86
CA HIS A 188 -16.96 -5.05 -0.97
C HIS A 188 -15.48 -5.23 -0.69
N VAL A 189 -15.16 -5.49 0.57
CA VAL A 189 -13.81 -5.83 1.00
C VAL A 189 -13.90 -6.85 2.14
N TRP A 190 -12.87 -7.65 2.31
CA TRP A 190 -12.78 -8.59 3.42
C TRP A 190 -11.42 -8.50 4.10
N PHE A 191 -11.38 -8.88 5.37
CA PHE A 191 -10.16 -8.99 6.15
C PHE A 191 -10.31 -10.00 7.27
N GLN A 192 -9.16 -10.49 7.73
CA GLN A 192 -9.04 -11.34 8.91
C GLN A 192 -7.82 -10.84 9.69
N VAL A 193 -8.02 -10.40 10.92
CA VAL A 193 -6.93 -9.83 11.72
C VAL A 193 -6.35 -10.92 12.60
N ASP A 194 -5.02 -11.06 12.59
CA ASP A 194 -4.31 -12.16 13.24
C ASP A 194 -4.16 -12.00 14.75
N HIS A 195 -4.20 -10.77 15.25
CA HIS A 195 -3.92 -10.46 16.66
C HIS A 195 -4.88 -9.38 17.18
N PRO A 196 -5.30 -9.49 18.47
CA PRO A 196 -6.02 -8.42 19.15
C PRO A 196 -5.17 -7.15 19.22
N GLY A 197 -5.82 -5.98 19.23
CA GLY A 197 -5.13 -4.70 19.33
C GLY A 197 -5.95 -3.56 18.76
N THR A 198 -5.38 -2.36 18.80
CA THR A 198 -5.98 -1.16 18.22
C THR A 198 -5.21 -0.75 16.98
N TYR A 199 -5.89 -0.73 15.85
CA TYR A 199 -5.34 -0.38 14.55
C TYR A 199 -5.86 0.97 14.10
N LYS A 200 -4.99 1.75 13.44
CA LYS A 200 -5.31 3.10 13.01
C LYS A 200 -5.39 3.18 11.49
N GLY A 201 -6.31 4.01 11.05
CA GLY A 201 -6.49 4.36 9.65
C GLY A 201 -7.02 5.77 9.51
N GLN A 202 -7.28 6.15 8.27
CA GLN A 202 -7.83 7.48 7.95
C GLN A 202 -8.57 7.44 6.62
N CYS A 203 -9.40 8.44 6.38
CA CYS A 203 -9.96 8.67 5.06
C CYS A 203 -8.83 8.91 4.05
N ALA A 204 -8.86 8.22 2.92
CA ALA A 204 -7.82 8.27 1.89
C ALA A 204 -8.34 8.76 0.53
N GLU A 205 -9.48 9.47 0.50
CA GLU A 205 -10.03 10.20 -0.64
C GLU A 205 -10.51 11.57 -0.19
N LEU A 206 -10.11 12.64 -0.90
CA LEU A 206 -10.40 14.02 -0.52
C LEU A 206 -11.92 14.26 -0.45
N CYS A 207 -12.42 14.47 0.75
CA CYS A 207 -13.85 14.56 1.06
C CYS A 207 -14.28 15.94 1.64
N GLY A 208 -13.42 16.95 1.61
CA GLY A 208 -13.72 18.31 2.06
C GLY A 208 -12.82 18.82 3.18
N VAL A 209 -13.27 19.85 3.92
CA VAL A 209 -12.43 20.65 4.83
C VAL A 209 -11.80 19.83 5.96
N LEU A 210 -12.53 18.89 6.55
CA LEU A 210 -12.02 18.05 7.66
C LEU A 210 -11.52 16.68 7.20
N HIS A 211 -11.21 16.50 5.91
CA HIS A 211 -10.66 15.27 5.37
C HIS A 211 -9.49 14.72 6.19
N GLY A 212 -8.52 15.55 6.55
CA GLY A 212 -7.33 15.16 7.33
C GLY A 212 -7.63 14.81 8.79
N GLN A 213 -8.85 15.04 9.29
CA GLN A 213 -9.28 14.72 10.66
C GLN A 213 -10.25 13.53 10.71
N MET A 214 -10.61 12.97 9.56
CA MET A 214 -11.52 11.83 9.45
C MET A 214 -10.77 10.52 9.68
N PHE A 215 -10.44 10.26 10.96
CA PHE A 215 -9.66 9.09 11.37
C PHE A 215 -10.52 7.83 11.45
N ILE A 216 -9.85 6.68 11.33
CA ILE A 216 -10.40 5.36 11.55
C ILE A 216 -9.66 4.74 12.75
N THR A 217 -10.42 4.16 13.66
CA THR A 217 -9.87 3.32 14.73
C THR A 217 -10.59 1.97 14.67
N VAL A 218 -9.83 0.88 14.66
CA VAL A 218 -10.38 -0.48 14.72
C VAL A 218 -9.84 -1.17 15.96
N ASN A 219 -10.73 -1.52 16.88
CA ASN A 219 -10.43 -2.32 18.05
C ASN A 219 -10.71 -3.79 17.73
N VAL A 220 -9.66 -4.57 17.63
CA VAL A 220 -9.72 -6.00 17.42
C VAL A 220 -9.63 -6.68 18.78
N VAL A 221 -10.69 -7.39 19.14
CA VAL A 221 -10.87 -7.97 20.48
C VAL A 221 -11.05 -9.48 20.41
N THR A 222 -11.07 -10.17 21.56
CA THR A 222 -11.40 -11.59 21.57
C THR A 222 -12.87 -11.83 21.17
N PRO A 223 -13.23 -13.00 20.64
CA PRO A 223 -14.63 -13.30 20.32
C PRO A 223 -15.58 -13.09 21.51
N GLU A 224 -15.15 -13.44 22.73
CA GLU A 224 -15.94 -13.30 23.96
C GLU A 224 -16.13 -11.82 24.34
N GLU A 225 -15.10 -10.99 24.14
CA GLU A 225 -15.19 -9.55 24.34
C GLU A 225 -16.09 -8.90 23.32
N PHE A 226 -16.03 -9.36 22.06
CA PHE A 226 -16.90 -8.88 20.99
C PHE A 226 -18.39 -9.15 21.31
N GLU A 227 -18.74 -10.37 21.75
CA GLU A 227 -20.12 -10.69 22.11
C GLU A 227 -20.61 -9.85 23.30
N ARG A 228 -19.79 -9.64 24.32
CA ARG A 228 -20.11 -8.76 25.46
C ARG A 228 -20.34 -7.31 24.99
N TRP A 229 -19.48 -6.82 24.10
CA TRP A 229 -19.62 -5.48 23.55
C TRP A 229 -20.92 -5.32 22.73
N ILE A 230 -21.27 -6.30 21.91
CA ILE A 230 -22.55 -6.31 21.16
C ILE A 230 -23.73 -6.24 22.12
N GLU A 231 -23.74 -7.05 23.21
CA GLU A 231 -24.83 -7.04 24.17
C GLU A 231 -24.94 -5.69 24.93
N GLN A 232 -23.82 -5.03 25.19
CA GLN A 232 -23.82 -3.69 25.78
C GLN A 232 -24.42 -2.67 24.81
N LYS A 233 -24.04 -2.69 23.54
CA LYS A 233 -24.57 -1.77 22.52
C LYS A 233 -26.08 -1.96 22.29
N LYS A 234 -26.59 -3.19 22.30
CA LYS A 234 -28.04 -3.45 22.22
C LYS A 234 -28.85 -2.89 23.40
N LYS A 235 -28.25 -2.83 24.59
CA LYS A 235 -28.93 -2.32 25.80
C LYS A 235 -28.91 -0.79 25.87
N GLY A 236 -27.99 -0.15 25.16
CA GLY A 236 -27.85 1.31 25.15
C GLY A 236 -28.44 1.99 23.91
N ALA A 237 -29.08 1.24 23.01
CA ALA A 237 -29.71 1.72 21.76
C ALA A 237 -31.18 2.06 21.96
#